data_4c1a6480e48a90828af1182b2947b36e
#
_entry.id   4c1a6480e48a90828af1182b2947b36e
#
_cell.length_a   1.000
_cell.length_b   1.000
_cell.length_c   1.000
_cell.angle_alpha   90.00
_cell.angle_beta   90.00
_cell.angle_gamma   90.00
#
_symmetry.space_group_name_H-M   'P 1'
#
loop_
_entity.id
_entity.type
_entity.pdbx_description
1 polymer ?
#
loop_
_entity_poly.entity_id
_entity_poly.type
_entity_poly.pdbx_seq_one_letter_code
_entity_poly.pdbx_strand_id
1 'polypeptide(L)' 'MERFVRRENIKHYRELLKTVKDEAERQRIQKLLAEEQQKQKDAGDKVEE' A
#
# COMPACT_ATOMS: atom_id res chain seq x y z
N MET A 1 11.69 -12.35 -0.71
CA MET A 1 10.28 -12.57 -0.48
C MET A 1 9.47 -11.35 -0.80
N GLU A 2 9.26 -11.17 -2.10
CA GLU A 2 8.55 -9.99 -2.56
C GLU A 2 7.12 -9.91 -2.04
N ARG A 3 6.50 -11.07 -1.91
CA ARG A 3 5.13 -11.14 -1.43
C ARG A 3 5.01 -10.58 -0.01
N PHE A 4 5.91 -10.99 0.86
CA PHE A 4 5.91 -10.53 2.23
C PHE A 4 6.20 -9.03 2.30
N VAL A 5 7.18 -8.59 1.54
CA VAL A 5 7.56 -7.17 1.53
C VAL A 5 6.43 -6.32 1.02
N ARG A 6 5.77 -6.77 -0.06
CA ARG A 6 4.67 -6.03 -0.65
C ARG A 6 3.52 -5.89 0.34
N ARG A 7 3.23 -6.96 1.04
CA ARG A 7 2.16 -6.98 2.02
C ARG A 7 2.46 -6.01 3.16
N GLU A 8 3.72 -6.00 3.61
CA GLU A 8 4.14 -5.09 4.67
C GLU A 8 4.07 -3.64 4.20
N ASN A 9 4.42 -3.39 2.95
CA ASN A 9 4.35 -2.06 2.40
C ASN A 9 2.92 -1.55 2.38
N ILE A 10 1.99 -2.39 1.96
CA ILE A 10 0.58 -2.03 1.93
C ILE A 10 0.10 -1.68 3.33
N LYS A 11 0.44 -2.49 4.29
CA LYS A 11 0.07 -2.25 5.66
C LYS A 11 0.65 -0.92 6.16
N HIS A 12 1.92 -0.68 5.84
CA HIS A 12 2.62 0.53 6.24
C HIS A 12 1.95 1.78 5.67
N TYR A 13 1.60 1.72 4.38
CA TYR A 13 0.95 2.86 3.73
C TYR A 13 -0.42 3.15 4.36
N ARG A 14 -1.15 2.11 4.71
CA ARG A 14 -2.44 2.29 5.38
C ARG A 14 -2.27 2.97 6.73
N GLU A 15 -1.22 2.59 7.46
CA GLU A 15 -0.94 3.21 8.75
C GLU A 15 -0.61 4.68 8.57
N LEU A 16 0.20 4.99 7.55
CA LEU A 16 0.57 6.37 7.27
C LEU A 16 -0.65 7.21 6.95
N LEU A 17 -1.59 6.66 6.20
CA LEU A 17 -2.79 7.39 5.82
C LEU A 17 -3.61 7.80 7.03
N LYS A 18 -3.51 7.05 8.12
CA LYS A 18 -4.26 7.36 9.32
C LYS A 18 -3.70 8.58 10.05
N THR A 19 -2.41 8.83 9.89
CA THR A 19 -1.73 9.88 10.64
C THR A 19 -1.36 11.09 9.81
N VAL A 20 -1.29 10.95 8.49
CA VAL A 20 -0.88 12.04 7.63
C VAL A 20 -2.00 13.09 7.58
N LYS A 21 -1.60 14.37 7.67
CA LYS A 21 -2.55 15.46 7.66
C LYS A 21 -2.44 16.34 6.42
N ASP A 22 -1.31 16.24 5.73
CA ASP A 22 -1.07 17.00 4.53
C ASP A 22 -1.78 16.33 3.35
N GLU A 23 -2.61 17.08 2.65
CA GLU A 23 -3.38 16.55 1.54
C GLU A 23 -2.48 16.04 0.41
N ALA A 24 -1.43 16.77 0.10
CA ALA A 24 -0.51 16.34 -0.96
C ALA A 24 0.19 15.04 -0.58
N GLU A 25 0.58 14.93 0.68
CA GLU A 25 1.19 13.71 1.18
C GLU A 25 0.22 12.55 1.11
N ARG A 26 -1.01 12.80 1.50
CA ARG A 26 -2.05 11.79 1.49
C ARG A 26 -2.26 11.23 0.09
N GLN A 27 -2.36 12.12 -0.89
CA GLN A 27 -2.57 11.69 -2.26
C GLN A 27 -1.40 10.87 -2.78
N ARG A 28 -0.20 11.26 -2.41
CA ARG A 28 1.00 10.52 -2.80
C ARG A 28 0.98 9.11 -2.23
N ILE A 29 0.65 9.01 -0.95
CA ILE A 29 0.62 7.71 -0.27
C ILE A 29 -0.49 6.84 -0.86
N GLN A 30 -1.64 7.44 -1.14
CA GLN A 30 -2.74 6.69 -1.75
C GLN A 30 -2.34 6.12 -3.10
N LYS A 31 -1.60 6.90 -3.87
CA LYS A 31 -1.13 6.44 -5.17
C LYS A 31 -0.17 5.27 -5.01
N LEU A 32 0.77 5.39 -4.08
CA LEU A 32 1.72 4.32 -3.83
C LEU A 32 1.01 3.05 -3.35
N LEU A 33 0.02 3.23 -2.50
CA LEU A 33 -0.76 2.10 -2.00
C LEU A 33 -1.48 1.39 -3.15
N ALA A 34 -2.10 2.17 -4.02
CA ALA A 34 -2.81 1.61 -5.15
C ALA A 34 -1.87 0.84 -6.06
N GLU A 35 -0.67 1.36 -6.27
CA GLU A 35 0.32 0.70 -7.11
C GLU A 35 0.75 -0.64 -6.51
N GLU A 36 0.96 -0.66 -5.19
CA GLU A 36 1.36 -1.89 -4.54
C GLU A 36 0.24 -2.92 -4.58
N GLN A 37 -0.98 -2.49 -4.40
CA GLN A 37 -2.12 -3.39 -4.46
C GLN A 37 -2.29 -3.96 -5.87
N GLN A 38 -2.02 -3.14 -6.88
CA GLN A 38 -2.10 -3.60 -8.26
C GLN A 38 -1.03 -4.66 -8.52
N LYS A 39 0.17 -4.44 -8.02
CA LYS A 39 1.25 -5.42 -8.17
C LYS A 39 0.90 -6.72 -7.48
N GLN A 40 0.28 -6.63 -6.32
CA GLN A 40 -0.13 -7.80 -5.57
C GLN A 40 -1.13 -8.61 -6.38
N LYS A 41 -2.08 -7.94 -6.98
CA LYS A 41 -3.09 -8.57 -7.80
C LYS A 41 -2.47 -9.21 -9.04
N ASP A 42 -1.57 -8.47 -9.70
CA ASP A 42 -0.92 -8.96 -10.90
C ASP A 42 -0.06 -10.19 -10.61
N ALA A 43 0.53 -10.24 -9.45
CA ALA A 43 1.37 -11.37 -9.06
C ALA A 43 0.55 -12.56 -8.57
N GLY A 44 -0.76 -12.39 -8.47
CA GLY A 44 -1.62 -13.47 -8.03
C GLY A 44 -1.63 -13.67 -6.53
N ASP A 45 -1.11 -12.71 -5.77
CA ASP A 45 -1.13 -12.80 -4.32
C ASP A 45 -2.56 -12.62 -3.82
N LYS A 46 -2.87 -13.29 -2.73
CA LYS A 46 -4.17 -13.12 -2.11
C LYS A 46 -4.17 -11.84 -1.29
N VAL A 47 -5.27 -11.13 -1.36
CA VAL A 47 -5.46 -9.94 -0.54
C VAL A 47 -6.00 -10.37 0.80
N GLU A 48 -5.24 -10.11 1.85
CA GLU A 48 -5.63 -10.47 3.21
C GLU A 48 -5.86 -9.20 3.99
N GLU A 49 -7.03 -9.07 4.51
CA GLU A 49 -7.38 -7.92 5.33
C GLU A 49 -7.46 -8.26 6.78
#